data_a92c0d826a8f088930290b4937c26594
#
_entry.id   a92c0d826a8f088930290b4937c26594
#
_cell.length_a   1.000
_cell.length_b   1.000
_cell.length_c   1.000
_cell.angle_alpha   90.00
_cell.angle_beta   90.00
_cell.angle_gamma   90.00
#
_symmetry.space_group_name_H-M   'P 1'
#
loop_
_entity.id
_entity.type
_entity.pdbx_description
1 polymer ?
#
loop_
_entity_poly.entity_id
_entity_poly.type
_entity_poly.pdbx_seq_one_letter_code
_entity_poly.pdbx_strand_id
1 'polypeptide(L)'
;MERKNLIVGQSGGPTAAINSSLAGVYVGAKELGADKIYGMRYGIEGLLKENIINLDDTLESTLNVELLKRTPSSYLGSCRYKLPEVKKGDEVYERIFEILDKYNIGIFIYIGGNDSMDTIKKLSDYAKINGSKIRFVGVPKTIDNDLPVTDHTPGFGSAAKYIATSISEIVRDSNVYDLKSVTFVEIMGRNAGWLTAASALAKNKLNDGPDFILLPEIGLDLKKFIKILSDRMQTKGNIVVAVSEGIKDTNGHHISEDECNVDAFGHKMLSGTAAFLAKKIKTELGVKTRAVEINTLQRAAAHLQSKTDIDEAFNIGFLGAKAGIDGNTGVMMNFERVEDSPYLSIVKKCDINLVANIEKCIPGEWISEDGFYVNEHFIQYAKPLIMGELSNIVCDGIQSHIKSL
;
A
#
# COMPACT_ATOMS: atom_id res chain seq x y z
N MET A 1 -23.06 -14.91 -27.66
CA MET A 1 -23.10 -13.52 -27.13
C MET A 1 -21.82 -13.25 -26.36
N GLU A 2 -21.24 -12.09 -26.48
CA GLU A 2 -20.08 -11.69 -25.68
C GLU A 2 -20.53 -11.47 -24.22
N ARG A 3 -19.80 -12.04 -23.25
CA ARG A 3 -20.12 -11.88 -21.83
C ARG A 3 -19.76 -10.47 -21.39
N LYS A 4 -20.70 -9.74 -20.79
CA LYS A 4 -20.51 -8.33 -20.40
C LYS A 4 -20.55 -8.08 -18.90
N ASN A 5 -20.75 -9.12 -18.08
CA ASN A 5 -20.68 -8.94 -16.63
C ASN A 5 -19.23 -8.82 -16.17
N LEU A 6 -19.02 -7.91 -15.23
CA LEU A 6 -17.73 -7.68 -14.61
C LEU A 6 -17.79 -8.13 -13.14
N ILE A 7 -16.72 -8.76 -12.65
CA ILE A 7 -16.53 -9.03 -11.23
C ILE A 7 -15.23 -8.37 -10.74
N VAL A 8 -15.28 -7.73 -9.58
CA VAL A 8 -14.12 -7.10 -8.95
C VAL A 8 -13.93 -7.60 -7.52
N GLY A 9 -12.68 -7.78 -7.11
CA GLY A 9 -12.31 -8.11 -5.75
C GLY A 9 -11.16 -7.28 -5.23
N GLN A 10 -11.03 -7.27 -3.91
CA GLN A 10 -9.96 -6.60 -3.16
C GLN A 10 -9.16 -7.65 -2.39
N SER A 11 -7.84 -7.45 -2.27
CA SER A 11 -6.95 -8.43 -1.66
C SER A 11 -5.72 -7.78 -1.02
N GLY A 12 -5.10 -8.49 -0.08
CA GLY A 12 -3.92 -8.03 0.64
C GLY A 12 -4.22 -7.04 1.76
N GLY A 13 -3.23 -6.28 2.21
CA GLY A 13 -3.39 -5.26 3.25
C GLY A 13 -4.37 -4.17 2.84
N PRO A 14 -5.27 -3.71 3.73
CA PRO A 14 -6.17 -2.59 3.44
C PRO A 14 -5.39 -1.28 3.36
N THR A 15 -5.95 -0.27 2.67
CA THR A 15 -5.39 1.08 2.56
C THR A 15 -6.46 2.14 2.66
N ALA A 16 -6.06 3.41 2.79
CA ALA A 16 -6.98 4.54 2.71
C ALA A 16 -7.49 4.80 1.27
N ALA A 17 -6.84 4.23 0.23
CA ALA A 17 -7.15 4.50 -1.18
C ALA A 17 -7.80 3.32 -1.94
N ILE A 18 -7.75 2.09 -1.41
CA ILE A 18 -8.20 0.89 -2.14
C ILE A 18 -9.67 0.98 -2.58
N ASN A 19 -10.52 1.62 -1.78
CA ASN A 19 -11.93 1.80 -2.10
C ASN A 19 -12.16 2.86 -3.17
N SER A 20 -11.24 3.81 -3.34
CA SER A 20 -11.27 4.73 -4.48
C SER A 20 -11.01 3.99 -5.80
N SER A 21 -10.08 3.03 -5.81
CA SER A 21 -9.90 2.15 -6.97
C SER A 21 -11.14 1.31 -7.26
N LEU A 22 -11.82 0.78 -6.24
CA LEU A 22 -13.09 0.05 -6.40
C LEU A 22 -14.18 0.95 -6.98
N ALA A 23 -14.31 2.19 -6.48
CA ALA A 23 -15.25 3.18 -7.01
C ALA A 23 -14.96 3.48 -8.48
N GLY A 24 -13.68 3.63 -8.86
CA GLY A 24 -13.26 3.81 -10.24
C GLY A 24 -13.64 2.62 -11.13
N VAL A 25 -13.40 1.39 -10.68
CA VAL A 25 -13.83 0.17 -11.41
C VAL A 25 -15.34 0.16 -11.61
N TYR A 26 -16.12 0.45 -10.57
CA TYR A 26 -17.58 0.45 -10.65
C TYR A 26 -18.08 1.49 -11.66
N VAL A 27 -17.63 2.75 -11.52
CA VAL A 27 -18.06 3.84 -12.42
C VAL A 27 -17.62 3.57 -13.86
N GLY A 28 -16.36 3.16 -14.06
CA GLY A 28 -15.86 2.83 -15.40
C GLY A 28 -16.61 1.67 -16.05
N ALA A 29 -16.92 0.62 -15.31
CA ALA A 29 -17.71 -0.50 -15.81
C ALA A 29 -19.14 -0.06 -16.20
N LYS A 30 -19.77 0.77 -15.36
CA LYS A 30 -21.14 1.30 -15.61
C LYS A 30 -21.20 2.18 -16.85
N GLU A 31 -20.30 3.15 -16.94
CA GLU A 31 -20.25 4.10 -18.06
C GLU A 31 -19.91 3.45 -19.40
N LEU A 32 -19.09 2.39 -19.37
CA LEU A 32 -18.65 1.68 -20.57
C LEU A 32 -19.55 0.49 -20.96
N GLY A 33 -20.67 0.31 -20.27
CA GLY A 33 -21.76 -0.58 -20.67
C GLY A 33 -21.57 -2.03 -20.24
N ALA A 34 -20.99 -2.29 -19.07
CA ALA A 34 -21.11 -3.59 -18.42
C ALA A 34 -22.56 -3.85 -18.00
N ASP A 35 -23.04 -5.08 -18.22
CA ASP A 35 -24.45 -5.43 -17.95
C ASP A 35 -24.73 -5.53 -16.44
N LYS A 36 -23.84 -6.20 -15.69
CA LYS A 36 -23.87 -6.32 -14.23
C LYS A 36 -22.46 -6.19 -13.67
N ILE A 37 -22.36 -5.55 -12.50
CA ILE A 37 -21.10 -5.32 -11.83
C ILE A 37 -21.16 -6.01 -10.46
N TYR A 38 -20.37 -7.07 -10.33
CA TYR A 38 -20.33 -7.86 -9.12
C TYR A 38 -19.10 -7.54 -8.28
N GLY A 39 -19.27 -7.59 -6.95
CA GLY A 39 -18.17 -7.58 -5.98
C GLY A 39 -17.98 -8.95 -5.36
N MET A 40 -16.77 -9.50 -5.40
CA MET A 40 -16.46 -10.71 -4.63
C MET A 40 -16.03 -10.31 -3.22
N ARG A 41 -16.78 -10.71 -2.22
CA ARG A 41 -16.43 -10.46 -0.83
C ARG A 41 -15.30 -11.41 -0.40
N TYR A 42 -14.34 -10.87 0.35
CA TYR A 42 -13.16 -11.60 0.83
C TYR A 42 -12.33 -12.26 -0.29
N GLY A 43 -12.21 -11.57 -1.44
CA GLY A 43 -11.36 -11.99 -2.55
C GLY A 43 -11.62 -13.41 -3.06
N ILE A 44 -10.56 -14.16 -3.37
CA ILE A 44 -10.65 -15.54 -3.90
C ILE A 44 -11.31 -16.51 -2.91
N GLU A 45 -11.04 -16.36 -1.60
CA GLU A 45 -11.68 -17.22 -0.60
C GLU A 45 -13.21 -17.07 -0.61
N GLY A 46 -13.69 -15.86 -0.73
CA GLY A 46 -15.12 -15.59 -0.84
C GLY A 46 -15.70 -16.01 -2.18
N LEU A 47 -14.96 -15.84 -3.28
CA LEU A 47 -15.37 -16.31 -4.60
C LEU A 47 -15.61 -17.82 -4.61
N LEU A 48 -14.69 -18.60 -4.05
CA LEU A 48 -14.83 -20.07 -3.93
C LEU A 48 -16.07 -20.50 -3.14
N LYS A 49 -16.53 -19.65 -2.21
CA LYS A 49 -17.77 -19.84 -1.41
C LYS A 49 -19.00 -19.17 -2.06
N GLU A 50 -18.87 -18.62 -3.27
CA GLU A 50 -19.89 -17.84 -3.96
C GLU A 50 -20.41 -16.64 -3.16
N ASN A 51 -19.56 -16.03 -2.32
CA ASN A 51 -19.90 -14.83 -1.57
C ASN A 51 -19.76 -13.59 -2.49
N ILE A 52 -20.75 -13.43 -3.36
CA ILE A 52 -20.79 -12.43 -4.44
C ILE A 52 -21.99 -11.53 -4.20
N ILE A 53 -21.78 -10.22 -4.39
CA ILE A 53 -22.83 -9.19 -4.30
C ILE A 53 -22.96 -8.44 -5.62
N ASN A 54 -24.14 -7.89 -5.89
CA ASN A 54 -24.32 -6.94 -6.97
C ASN A 54 -23.97 -5.54 -6.43
N LEU A 55 -23.00 -4.86 -7.04
CA LEU A 55 -22.56 -3.53 -6.59
C LEU A 55 -23.57 -2.43 -6.91
N ASP A 56 -24.46 -2.60 -7.89
CA ASP A 56 -25.53 -1.65 -8.17
C ASP A 56 -26.47 -1.47 -6.97
N ASP A 57 -26.67 -2.52 -6.15
CA ASP A 57 -27.56 -2.47 -4.98
C ASP A 57 -27.09 -1.43 -3.93
N THR A 58 -25.79 -1.09 -3.95
CA THR A 58 -25.20 -0.21 -2.96
C THR A 58 -24.61 1.07 -3.57
N LEU A 59 -24.05 1.00 -4.78
CA LEU A 59 -23.26 2.08 -5.39
C LEU A 59 -24.03 2.87 -6.48
N GLU A 60 -25.32 2.63 -6.67
CA GLU A 60 -26.13 3.38 -7.66
C GLU A 60 -26.18 4.88 -7.33
N SER A 61 -26.15 5.24 -6.05
CA SER A 61 -26.13 6.63 -5.61
C SER A 61 -24.72 7.24 -5.72
N THR A 62 -24.62 8.41 -6.37
CA THR A 62 -23.39 9.21 -6.44
C THR A 62 -22.83 9.50 -5.03
N LEU A 63 -23.68 9.73 -4.02
CA LEU A 63 -23.25 9.92 -2.64
C LEU A 63 -22.53 8.68 -2.11
N ASN A 64 -23.03 7.49 -2.38
CA ASN A 64 -22.41 6.25 -1.92
C ASN A 64 -21.05 6.02 -2.59
N VAL A 65 -20.92 6.37 -3.86
CA VAL A 65 -19.63 6.34 -4.57
C VAL A 65 -18.64 7.32 -3.92
N GLU A 66 -19.07 8.54 -3.60
CA GLU A 66 -18.23 9.54 -2.93
C GLU A 66 -17.88 9.15 -1.48
N LEU A 67 -18.77 8.52 -0.75
CA LEU A 67 -18.49 7.94 0.57
C LEU A 67 -17.49 6.78 0.45
N LEU A 68 -17.67 5.90 -0.55
CA LEU A 68 -16.75 4.77 -0.79
C LEU A 68 -15.32 5.25 -1.03
N LYS A 69 -15.11 6.27 -1.86
CA LYS A 69 -13.79 6.86 -2.14
C LYS A 69 -13.06 7.34 -0.87
N ARG A 70 -13.81 7.78 0.14
CA ARG A 70 -13.31 8.32 1.42
C ARG A 70 -13.27 7.29 2.55
N THR A 71 -13.80 6.11 2.30
CA THR A 71 -13.85 5.03 3.29
C THR A 71 -12.52 4.29 3.31
N PRO A 72 -11.84 4.21 4.45
CA PRO A 72 -10.60 3.43 4.56
C PRO A 72 -10.90 1.93 4.57
N SER A 73 -9.84 1.13 4.51
CA SER A 73 -9.92 -0.33 4.51
C SER A 73 -10.47 -0.90 3.20
N SER A 74 -10.86 -2.17 3.19
CA SER A 74 -11.39 -2.87 2.00
C SER A 74 -12.89 -3.08 2.16
N TYR A 75 -13.69 -2.38 1.38
CA TYR A 75 -15.15 -2.46 1.43
C TYR A 75 -15.69 -3.87 1.15
N LEU A 76 -15.10 -4.55 0.17
CA LEU A 76 -15.43 -5.94 -0.14
C LEU A 76 -14.77 -6.96 0.81
N GLY A 77 -14.06 -6.48 1.83
CA GLY A 77 -13.19 -7.34 2.62
C GLY A 77 -11.92 -7.72 1.87
N SER A 78 -11.09 -8.55 2.47
CA SER A 78 -9.82 -8.99 1.91
C SER A 78 -9.55 -10.46 2.25
N CYS A 79 -8.65 -11.09 1.52
CA CYS A 79 -8.13 -12.42 1.85
C CYS A 79 -6.62 -12.47 1.64
N ARG A 80 -6.02 -13.53 2.18
CA ARG A 80 -4.63 -13.91 1.98
C ARG A 80 -4.54 -15.32 1.39
N TYR A 81 -5.25 -15.53 0.27
CA TYR A 81 -5.31 -16.82 -0.40
C TYR A 81 -4.28 -16.87 -1.55
N LYS A 82 -3.45 -17.89 -1.53
CA LYS A 82 -2.44 -18.14 -2.57
C LYS A 82 -2.93 -19.28 -3.46
N LEU A 83 -3.15 -18.97 -4.75
CA LEU A 83 -3.52 -20.01 -5.71
C LEU A 83 -2.37 -21.02 -5.88
N PRO A 84 -2.67 -22.32 -6.03
CA PRO A 84 -1.67 -23.32 -6.37
C PRO A 84 -1.01 -23.01 -7.74
N GLU A 85 0.07 -23.72 -8.05
CA GLU A 85 0.67 -23.63 -9.39
C GLU A 85 -0.30 -24.14 -10.45
N VAL A 86 -0.30 -23.46 -11.62
CA VAL A 86 -1.26 -23.73 -12.69
C VAL A 86 -1.06 -25.15 -13.26
N LYS A 87 -2.12 -25.98 -13.15
CA LYS A 87 -2.19 -27.30 -13.76
C LYS A 87 -3.56 -27.47 -14.41
N LYS A 88 -3.59 -28.14 -15.58
CA LYS A 88 -4.86 -28.48 -16.24
C LYS A 88 -5.63 -29.51 -15.38
N GLY A 89 -6.92 -29.28 -15.15
CA GLY A 89 -7.76 -30.14 -14.32
C GLY A 89 -7.55 -29.95 -12.80
N ASP A 90 -6.98 -28.82 -12.37
CA ASP A 90 -6.89 -28.47 -10.94
C ASP A 90 -8.26 -28.01 -10.42
N GLU A 91 -8.77 -28.69 -9.40
CA GLU A 91 -10.11 -28.50 -8.84
C GLU A 91 -10.39 -27.06 -8.38
N VAL A 92 -9.36 -26.34 -7.88
CA VAL A 92 -9.53 -24.95 -7.43
C VAL A 92 -9.80 -24.04 -8.63
N TYR A 93 -9.04 -24.21 -9.72
CA TYR A 93 -9.27 -23.42 -10.93
C TYR A 93 -10.58 -23.79 -11.61
N GLU A 94 -10.90 -25.11 -11.73
CA GLU A 94 -12.17 -25.56 -12.27
C GLU A 94 -13.34 -24.92 -11.51
N ARG A 95 -13.31 -24.96 -10.17
CA ARG A 95 -14.33 -24.33 -9.33
C ARG A 95 -14.44 -22.83 -9.54
N ILE A 96 -13.33 -22.10 -9.66
CA ILE A 96 -13.35 -20.66 -9.94
C ILE A 96 -14.04 -20.41 -11.29
N PHE A 97 -13.65 -21.12 -12.34
CA PHE A 97 -14.19 -20.91 -13.69
C PHE A 97 -15.67 -21.34 -13.79
N GLU A 98 -16.11 -22.40 -13.10
CA GLU A 98 -17.53 -22.76 -12.98
C GLU A 98 -18.35 -21.61 -12.38
N ILE A 99 -17.85 -20.96 -11.31
CA ILE A 99 -18.53 -19.82 -10.70
C ILE A 99 -18.58 -18.63 -11.66
N LEU A 100 -17.46 -18.32 -12.31
CA LEU A 100 -17.41 -17.23 -13.29
C LEU A 100 -18.37 -17.48 -14.47
N ASP A 101 -18.48 -18.71 -14.92
CA ASP A 101 -19.44 -19.12 -15.96
C ASP A 101 -20.89 -19.00 -15.48
N LYS A 102 -21.20 -19.47 -14.28
CA LYS A 102 -22.54 -19.38 -13.65
C LYS A 102 -23.04 -17.93 -13.59
N TYR A 103 -22.16 -16.98 -13.26
CA TYR A 103 -22.48 -15.55 -13.20
C TYR A 103 -22.29 -14.83 -14.53
N ASN A 104 -22.00 -15.56 -15.62
CA ASN A 104 -21.75 -15.02 -16.96
C ASN A 104 -20.66 -13.93 -16.96
N ILE A 105 -19.61 -14.12 -16.17
CA ILE A 105 -18.51 -13.16 -16.05
C ILE A 105 -17.65 -13.18 -17.31
N GLY A 106 -17.42 -12.02 -17.90
CA GLY A 106 -16.50 -11.81 -19.01
C GLY A 106 -15.22 -11.07 -18.62
N ILE A 107 -15.26 -10.33 -17.49
CA ILE A 107 -14.17 -9.50 -17.02
C ILE A 107 -13.98 -9.72 -15.53
N PHE A 108 -12.74 -10.05 -15.15
CA PHE A 108 -12.32 -10.23 -13.76
C PHE A 108 -11.27 -9.19 -13.41
N ILE A 109 -11.54 -8.36 -12.40
CA ILE A 109 -10.63 -7.33 -11.91
C ILE A 109 -10.22 -7.66 -10.49
N TYR A 110 -8.92 -7.57 -10.19
CA TYR A 110 -8.41 -7.78 -8.86
C TYR A 110 -7.54 -6.62 -8.41
N ILE A 111 -7.95 -5.99 -7.30
CA ILE A 111 -7.27 -4.82 -6.74
C ILE A 111 -6.38 -5.31 -5.60
N GLY A 112 -5.06 -5.16 -5.73
CA GLY A 112 -4.16 -5.63 -4.69
C GLY A 112 -2.68 -5.45 -4.97
N GLY A 113 -1.86 -6.01 -4.09
CA GLY A 113 -0.40 -6.00 -4.16
C GLY A 113 0.18 -7.15 -4.98
N ASN A 114 1.41 -7.51 -4.68
CA ASN A 114 2.20 -8.49 -5.43
C ASN A 114 1.52 -9.87 -5.52
N ASP A 115 1.04 -10.42 -4.39
CA ASP A 115 0.31 -11.71 -4.39
C ASP A 115 -1.00 -11.65 -5.21
N SER A 116 -1.62 -10.49 -5.30
CA SER A 116 -2.82 -10.29 -6.13
C SER A 116 -2.46 -10.29 -7.61
N MET A 117 -1.30 -9.76 -7.98
CA MET A 117 -0.78 -9.80 -9.35
C MET A 117 -0.38 -11.24 -9.75
N ASP A 118 0.18 -12.02 -8.82
CA ASP A 118 0.39 -13.46 -9.01
C ASP A 118 -0.93 -14.21 -9.26
N THR A 119 -1.99 -13.85 -8.52
CA THR A 119 -3.34 -14.39 -8.75
C THR A 119 -3.84 -14.08 -10.16
N ILE A 120 -3.73 -12.83 -10.64
CA ILE A 120 -4.11 -12.43 -12.01
C ILE A 120 -3.30 -13.20 -13.05
N LYS A 121 -1.99 -13.32 -12.85
CA LYS A 121 -1.11 -14.11 -13.73
C LYS A 121 -1.61 -15.54 -13.84
N LYS A 122 -1.77 -16.24 -12.71
CA LYS A 122 -2.20 -17.64 -12.66
C LYS A 122 -3.57 -17.88 -13.29
N LEU A 123 -4.55 -17.01 -13.01
CA LEU A 123 -5.89 -17.11 -13.62
C LEU A 123 -5.86 -16.86 -15.13
N SER A 124 -5.06 -15.91 -15.60
CA SER A 124 -4.91 -15.64 -17.03
C SER A 124 -4.20 -16.79 -17.76
N ASP A 125 -3.20 -17.41 -17.14
CA ASP A 125 -2.48 -18.55 -17.69
C ASP A 125 -3.39 -19.80 -17.75
N TYR A 126 -4.19 -20.06 -16.71
CA TYR A 126 -5.18 -21.14 -16.73
C TYR A 126 -6.25 -20.90 -17.81
N ALA A 127 -6.72 -19.65 -17.97
CA ALA A 127 -7.67 -19.30 -19.04
C ALA A 127 -7.12 -19.62 -20.45
N LYS A 128 -5.84 -19.32 -20.70
CA LYS A 128 -5.16 -19.66 -21.98
C LYS A 128 -5.15 -21.18 -22.22
N ILE A 129 -4.83 -21.98 -21.19
CA ILE A 129 -4.77 -23.44 -21.28
C ILE A 129 -6.14 -24.03 -21.61
N ASN A 130 -7.22 -23.47 -21.04
CA ASN A 130 -8.58 -23.98 -21.21
C ASN A 130 -9.39 -23.29 -22.32
N GLY A 131 -8.77 -22.35 -23.05
CA GLY A 131 -9.43 -21.59 -24.13
C GLY A 131 -10.56 -20.67 -23.64
N SER A 132 -10.55 -20.28 -22.35
CA SER A 132 -11.52 -19.34 -21.79
C SER A 132 -11.31 -17.94 -22.35
N LYS A 133 -12.43 -17.22 -22.58
CA LYS A 133 -12.43 -15.83 -23.09
C LYS A 133 -12.56 -14.79 -21.97
N ILE A 134 -12.53 -15.20 -20.70
CA ILE A 134 -12.57 -14.30 -19.56
C ILE A 134 -11.29 -13.48 -19.54
N ARG A 135 -11.42 -12.18 -19.29
CA ARG A 135 -10.31 -11.21 -19.28
C ARG A 135 -9.93 -10.91 -17.83
N PHE A 136 -8.65 -10.99 -17.52
CA PHE A 136 -8.10 -10.80 -16.18
C PHE A 136 -7.21 -9.57 -16.16
N VAL A 137 -7.57 -8.59 -15.31
CA VAL A 137 -6.87 -7.32 -15.18
C VAL A 137 -6.54 -7.06 -13.72
N GLY A 138 -5.26 -6.76 -13.44
CA GLY A 138 -4.77 -6.32 -12.14
C GLY A 138 -4.85 -4.80 -12.00
N VAL A 139 -5.33 -4.32 -10.86
CA VAL A 139 -5.26 -2.92 -10.45
C VAL A 139 -4.35 -2.85 -9.23
N PRO A 140 -3.20 -2.14 -9.30
CA PRO A 140 -2.25 -2.12 -8.21
C PRO A 140 -2.81 -1.40 -7.00
N LYS A 141 -2.44 -1.89 -5.82
CA LYS A 141 -2.70 -1.26 -4.53
C LYS A 141 -1.76 -1.83 -3.47
N THR A 142 -0.92 -1.00 -2.88
CA THR A 142 -0.15 -1.28 -1.67
C THR A 142 0.35 0.04 -1.09
N ILE A 143 0.46 0.13 0.25
CA ILE A 143 1.13 1.26 0.89
C ILE A 143 2.65 1.15 0.80
N ASP A 144 3.17 -0.06 0.56
CA ASP A 144 4.62 -0.33 0.58
C ASP A 144 5.35 0.20 -0.66
N ASN A 145 4.60 0.59 -1.71
CA ASN A 145 5.14 1.13 -2.97
C ASN A 145 6.18 0.22 -3.64
N ASP A 146 6.03 -1.08 -3.45
CA ASP A 146 6.99 -2.13 -3.78
C ASP A 146 6.72 -2.87 -5.11
N LEU A 147 5.69 -2.45 -5.87
CA LEU A 147 5.39 -3.05 -7.17
C LEU A 147 6.30 -2.46 -8.26
N PRO A 148 6.98 -3.30 -9.07
CA PRO A 148 7.79 -2.84 -10.19
C PRO A 148 6.91 -2.35 -11.36
N VAL A 149 7.57 -1.72 -12.34
CA VAL A 149 6.96 -1.23 -13.59
C VAL A 149 5.94 -0.09 -13.40
N THR A 150 5.57 0.24 -12.19
CA THR A 150 4.76 1.43 -11.87
C THR A 150 5.59 2.47 -11.15
N ASP A 151 5.36 3.77 -11.43
CA ASP A 151 6.03 4.85 -10.71
C ASP A 151 5.74 4.75 -9.21
N HIS A 152 4.47 4.67 -8.85
CA HIS A 152 4.01 4.49 -7.48
C HIS A 152 2.75 3.63 -7.44
N THR A 153 2.24 3.37 -6.24
CA THR A 153 1.05 2.54 -6.04
C THR A 153 -0.03 3.28 -5.26
N PRO A 154 -1.33 3.12 -5.63
CA PRO A 154 -2.44 3.64 -4.81
C PRO A 154 -2.37 3.14 -3.37
N GLY A 155 -2.49 4.06 -2.44
CA GLY A 155 -2.35 3.83 -1.00
C GLY A 155 -1.04 4.39 -0.42
N PHE A 156 0.04 4.41 -1.18
CA PHE A 156 1.32 4.96 -0.73
C PHE A 156 1.24 6.45 -0.43
N GLY A 157 0.66 7.26 -1.33
CA GLY A 157 0.59 8.72 -1.15
C GLY A 157 -0.14 9.13 0.13
N SER A 158 -1.29 8.51 0.43
CA SER A 158 -2.05 8.78 1.66
C SER A 158 -1.31 8.31 2.91
N ALA A 159 -0.70 7.13 2.89
CA ALA A 159 0.11 6.63 4.01
C ALA A 159 1.35 7.50 4.25
N ALA A 160 2.04 7.92 3.19
CA ALA A 160 3.19 8.82 3.25
C ALA A 160 2.82 10.19 3.84
N LYS A 161 1.66 10.76 3.46
CA LYS A 161 1.13 12.00 4.04
C LYS A 161 0.88 11.86 5.53
N TYR A 162 0.24 10.76 5.95
CA TYR A 162 0.00 10.48 7.36
C TYR A 162 1.31 10.35 8.14
N ILE A 163 2.29 9.61 7.62
CA ILE A 163 3.62 9.46 8.22
C ILE A 163 4.31 10.81 8.38
N ALA A 164 4.39 11.60 7.30
CA ALA A 164 5.05 12.90 7.33
C ALA A 164 4.41 13.86 8.35
N THR A 165 3.07 13.88 8.42
CA THR A 165 2.33 14.71 9.38
C THR A 165 2.58 14.24 10.81
N SER A 166 2.42 12.96 11.09
CA SER A 166 2.62 12.38 12.43
C SER A 166 4.06 12.56 12.94
N ILE A 167 5.06 12.39 12.06
CA ILE A 167 6.46 12.63 12.41
C ILE A 167 6.69 14.11 12.77
N SER A 168 6.13 15.06 12.01
CA SER A 168 6.25 16.50 12.30
C SER A 168 5.66 16.82 13.69
N GLU A 169 4.52 16.24 14.04
CA GLU A 169 3.86 16.41 15.35
C GLU A 169 4.66 15.76 16.48
N ILE A 170 5.19 14.55 16.29
CA ILE A 170 6.06 13.85 17.25
C ILE A 170 7.35 14.63 17.50
N VAL A 171 7.96 15.22 16.46
CA VAL A 171 9.15 16.07 16.61
C VAL A 171 8.83 17.28 17.48
N ARG A 172 7.68 17.94 17.28
CA ARG A 172 7.25 19.07 18.12
C ARG A 172 7.01 18.65 19.57
N ASP A 173 6.30 17.56 19.82
CA ASP A 173 6.07 17.03 21.16
C ASP A 173 7.37 16.64 21.86
N SER A 174 8.32 16.06 21.13
CA SER A 174 9.61 15.66 21.69
C SER A 174 10.47 16.85 22.13
N ASN A 175 10.29 18.01 21.50
CA ASN A 175 11.11 19.21 21.77
C ASN A 175 10.59 20.10 22.90
N VAL A 176 9.51 19.72 23.61
CA VAL A 176 8.94 20.57 24.71
C VAL A 176 9.74 20.54 26.00
N TYR A 177 10.63 19.56 26.17
CA TYR A 177 11.44 19.41 27.37
C TYR A 177 12.92 19.63 27.11
N ASP A 178 13.57 20.40 27.99
CA ASP A 178 15.04 20.57 27.98
C ASP A 178 15.72 19.38 28.67
N LEU A 179 15.71 18.22 27.97
CA LEU A 179 16.38 17.01 28.43
C LEU A 179 16.83 16.15 27.25
N LYS A 180 17.87 15.34 27.46
CA LYS A 180 18.34 14.41 26.42
C LYS A 180 17.38 13.22 26.29
N SER A 181 16.82 13.05 25.09
CA SER A 181 15.94 11.92 24.81
C SER A 181 16.02 11.44 23.35
N VAL A 182 15.67 10.18 23.13
CA VAL A 182 15.55 9.60 21.80
C VAL A 182 14.19 8.93 21.64
N THR A 183 13.44 9.34 20.61
CA THR A 183 12.16 8.75 20.25
C THR A 183 12.32 7.97 18.95
N PHE A 184 12.08 6.66 18.99
CA PHE A 184 12.01 5.79 17.81
C PHE A 184 10.56 5.68 17.36
N VAL A 185 10.31 5.90 16.07
CA VAL A 185 8.99 5.76 15.46
C VAL A 185 9.03 4.63 14.44
N GLU A 186 8.34 3.54 14.76
CA GLU A 186 8.26 2.36 13.88
C GLU A 186 7.21 2.55 12.80
N ILE A 187 7.62 2.29 11.56
CA ILE A 187 6.84 2.47 10.34
C ILE A 187 6.83 1.15 9.58
N MET A 188 5.68 0.81 8.97
CA MET A 188 5.54 -0.37 8.12
C MET A 188 6.48 -0.32 6.92
N GLY A 189 6.90 -1.47 6.47
CA GLY A 189 7.81 -1.67 5.33
C GLY A 189 8.80 -2.79 5.64
N ARG A 190 8.43 -4.04 5.30
CA ARG A 190 9.25 -5.22 5.63
C ARG A 190 10.56 -5.25 4.85
N ASN A 191 10.47 -5.15 3.52
CA ASN A 191 11.61 -5.30 2.62
C ASN A 191 11.93 -3.99 1.88
N ALA A 192 10.95 -3.09 1.76
CA ALA A 192 11.09 -1.82 1.06
C ALA A 192 10.76 -0.65 2.02
N GLY A 193 11.65 0.29 2.13
CA GLY A 193 11.61 1.40 3.08
C GLY A 193 10.85 2.64 2.61
N TRP A 194 10.06 2.58 1.55
CA TRP A 194 9.38 3.73 0.96
C TRP A 194 8.56 4.56 1.96
N LEU A 195 7.78 3.92 2.84
CA LEU A 195 7.01 4.61 3.86
C LEU A 195 7.90 5.24 4.94
N THR A 196 8.94 4.51 5.36
CA THR A 196 9.89 5.03 6.35
C THR A 196 10.64 6.24 5.79
N ALA A 197 11.05 6.18 4.52
CA ALA A 197 11.67 7.28 3.80
C ALA A 197 10.74 8.50 3.69
N ALA A 198 9.42 8.28 3.54
CA ALA A 198 8.44 9.36 3.47
C ALA A 198 8.39 10.23 4.75
N SER A 199 8.92 9.74 5.88
CA SER A 199 9.11 10.56 7.09
C SER A 199 9.99 11.81 6.84
N ALA A 200 10.89 11.76 5.83
CA ALA A 200 11.69 12.91 5.44
C ALA A 200 10.86 14.11 4.95
N LEU A 201 9.67 13.85 4.41
CA LEU A 201 8.72 14.89 3.95
C LEU A 201 8.18 15.77 5.10
N ALA A 202 8.32 15.32 6.35
CA ALA A 202 8.00 16.14 7.53
C ALA A 202 8.85 17.41 7.57
N LYS A 203 10.11 17.34 7.10
CA LYS A 203 11.04 18.47 7.10
C LYS A 203 10.74 19.44 5.96
N ASN A 204 10.48 20.69 6.31
CA ASN A 204 10.27 21.76 5.35
C ASN A 204 10.71 23.11 5.97
N LYS A 205 10.40 24.26 5.31
CA LYS A 205 10.76 25.58 5.79
C LYS A 205 10.17 25.97 7.15
N LEU A 206 9.07 25.32 7.57
CA LEU A 206 8.31 25.64 8.78
C LEU A 206 8.38 24.53 9.83
N ASN A 207 8.78 23.34 9.46
CA ASN A 207 8.77 22.16 10.32
C ASN A 207 10.11 21.45 10.29
N ASP A 208 10.52 20.96 11.47
CA ASP A 208 11.60 20.00 11.60
C ASP A 208 11.11 18.59 11.26
N GLY A 209 11.98 17.77 10.70
CA GLY A 209 11.74 16.35 10.43
C GLY A 209 12.50 15.45 11.40
N PRO A 210 12.51 14.13 11.15
CA PRO A 210 13.30 13.20 11.91
C PRO A 210 14.80 13.51 11.75
N ASP A 211 15.59 13.16 12.76
CA ASP A 211 17.05 13.32 12.69
C ASP A 211 17.71 12.18 11.92
N PHE A 212 17.12 10.99 11.99
CA PHE A 212 17.59 9.80 11.30
C PHE A 212 16.41 9.00 10.71
N ILE A 213 16.69 8.33 9.61
CA ILE A 213 15.78 7.43 8.92
C ILE A 213 16.52 6.11 8.67
N LEU A 214 16.06 5.04 9.28
CA LEU A 214 16.67 3.72 9.19
C LEU A 214 15.85 2.83 8.26
N LEU A 215 16.43 2.48 7.11
CA LEU A 215 15.77 1.77 6.01
C LEU A 215 16.18 0.29 5.96
N PRO A 216 15.28 -0.61 5.55
CA PRO A 216 15.57 -2.04 5.44
C PRO A 216 16.55 -2.37 4.31
N GLU A 217 16.74 -1.46 3.35
CA GLU A 217 17.69 -1.58 2.25
C GLU A 217 19.16 -1.53 2.73
N ILE A 218 19.40 -0.94 3.89
CA ILE A 218 20.75 -0.77 4.44
C ILE A 218 20.88 -1.60 5.73
N GLY A 219 21.84 -2.52 5.76
CA GLY A 219 22.17 -3.26 6.98
C GLY A 219 22.65 -2.32 8.10
N LEU A 220 21.95 -2.31 9.25
CA LEU A 220 22.27 -1.45 10.37
C LEU A 220 23.52 -1.93 11.12
N ASP A 221 24.61 -1.16 11.03
CA ASP A 221 25.70 -1.25 12.00
C ASP A 221 25.29 -0.48 13.28
N LEU A 222 24.78 -1.22 14.25
CA LEU A 222 24.27 -0.65 15.50
C LEU A 222 25.35 0.09 16.29
N LYS A 223 26.62 -0.35 16.26
CA LYS A 223 27.71 0.34 16.96
C LYS A 223 28.03 1.67 16.31
N LYS A 224 28.11 1.71 14.98
CA LYS A 224 28.28 2.93 14.20
C LYS A 224 27.14 3.90 14.47
N PHE A 225 25.88 3.41 14.44
CA PHE A 225 24.70 4.22 14.70
C PHE A 225 24.70 4.83 16.10
N ILE A 226 25.01 4.06 17.15
CA ILE A 226 25.09 4.56 18.53
C ILE A 226 26.11 5.70 18.65
N LYS A 227 27.25 5.56 18.00
CA LYS A 227 28.29 6.63 17.99
C LYS A 227 27.76 7.91 17.34
N ILE A 228 27.20 7.81 16.14
CA ILE A 228 26.67 8.98 15.41
C ILE A 228 25.51 9.64 16.18
N LEU A 229 24.63 8.83 16.77
CA LEU A 229 23.54 9.31 17.62
C LEU A 229 24.08 10.07 18.84
N SER A 230 25.10 9.52 19.52
CA SER A 230 25.76 10.19 20.66
C SER A 230 26.38 11.54 20.25
N ASP A 231 27.05 11.58 19.11
CA ASP A 231 27.65 12.81 18.58
C ASP A 231 26.56 13.86 18.25
N ARG A 232 25.47 13.44 17.63
CA ARG A 232 24.32 14.31 17.34
C ARG A 232 23.70 14.90 18.62
N MET A 233 23.62 14.10 19.69
CA MET A 233 23.10 14.53 20.99
C MET A 233 23.96 15.57 21.72
N GLN A 234 25.17 15.86 21.26
CA GLN A 234 25.95 16.98 21.79
C GLN A 234 25.43 18.35 21.30
N THR A 235 24.78 18.36 20.12
CA THR A 235 24.27 19.57 19.47
C THR A 235 22.76 19.72 19.55
N LYS A 236 22.03 18.61 19.77
CA LYS A 236 20.56 18.57 19.85
C LYS A 236 20.13 17.61 20.96
N GLY A 237 19.39 18.08 21.96
CA GLY A 237 18.97 17.27 23.11
C GLY A 237 17.98 16.16 22.75
N ASN A 238 16.96 16.50 21.96
CA ASN A 238 15.89 15.57 21.59
C ASN A 238 16.07 15.07 20.15
N ILE A 239 16.19 13.76 19.98
CA ILE A 239 16.40 13.09 18.68
C ILE A 239 15.16 12.26 18.34
N VAL A 240 14.67 12.38 17.11
CA VAL A 240 13.62 11.53 16.55
C VAL A 240 14.19 10.68 15.43
N VAL A 241 13.96 9.36 15.51
CA VAL A 241 14.44 8.36 14.57
C VAL A 241 13.23 7.66 13.96
N ALA A 242 13.02 7.80 12.66
CA ALA A 242 12.09 6.98 11.91
C ALA A 242 12.78 5.65 11.58
N VAL A 243 12.12 4.52 11.85
CA VAL A 243 12.69 3.20 11.63
C VAL A 243 11.69 2.26 10.97
N SER A 244 12.12 1.53 9.94
CA SER A 244 11.31 0.47 9.33
C SER A 244 11.20 -0.74 10.27
N GLU A 245 10.02 -1.35 10.33
CA GLU A 245 9.80 -2.62 11.04
C GLU A 245 10.73 -3.74 10.52
N GLY A 246 11.10 -3.68 9.24
CA GLY A 246 11.89 -4.70 8.54
C GLY A 246 13.40 -4.47 8.55
N ILE A 247 13.92 -3.57 9.38
CA ILE A 247 15.36 -3.29 9.43
C ILE A 247 16.17 -4.54 9.78
N LYS A 248 17.33 -4.71 9.12
CA LYS A 248 18.24 -5.84 9.30
C LYS A 248 19.58 -5.36 9.84
N ASP A 249 20.30 -6.26 10.49
CA ASP A 249 21.70 -6.06 10.83
C ASP A 249 22.61 -6.19 9.60
N THR A 250 23.91 -5.98 9.77
CA THR A 250 24.90 -6.11 8.69
C THR A 250 25.07 -7.55 8.16
N ASN A 251 24.50 -8.55 8.84
CA ASN A 251 24.49 -9.95 8.43
C ASN A 251 23.18 -10.34 7.72
N GLY A 252 22.23 -9.41 7.59
CA GLY A 252 20.95 -9.63 6.94
C GLY A 252 19.86 -10.22 7.85
N HIS A 253 20.08 -10.33 9.17
CA HIS A 253 19.07 -10.79 10.12
C HIS A 253 18.22 -9.61 10.59
N HIS A 254 16.91 -9.81 10.66
CA HIS A 254 16.02 -8.80 11.25
C HIS A 254 16.36 -8.59 12.73
N ILE A 255 16.47 -7.33 13.17
CA ILE A 255 16.88 -7.00 14.53
C ILE A 255 15.80 -7.24 15.59
N SER A 256 14.55 -7.46 15.19
CA SER A 256 13.39 -7.69 16.07
C SER A 256 12.57 -8.91 15.63
N GLU A 257 13.26 -9.99 15.20
CA GLU A 257 12.58 -11.20 14.75
C GLU A 257 11.93 -11.93 15.94
N ASP A 258 10.60 -12.01 15.95
CA ASP A 258 9.87 -12.90 16.85
C ASP A 258 9.73 -14.26 16.17
N GLU A 259 10.51 -15.26 16.62
CA GLU A 259 10.54 -16.61 16.04
C GLU A 259 9.20 -17.37 16.19
N CYS A 260 8.28 -16.88 17.03
CA CYS A 260 7.07 -17.60 17.40
C CYS A 260 5.83 -17.28 16.55
N ASN A 261 5.81 -16.16 15.84
CA ASN A 261 4.61 -15.70 15.11
C ASN A 261 4.84 -15.60 13.62
N VAL A 262 4.07 -16.39 12.86
CA VAL A 262 4.09 -16.42 11.39
C VAL A 262 2.70 -16.05 10.86
N ASP A 263 2.63 -15.20 9.83
CA ASP A 263 1.36 -14.85 9.19
C ASP A 263 0.83 -15.97 8.27
N ALA A 264 -0.38 -15.79 7.72
CA ALA A 264 -1.02 -16.79 6.85
C ALA A 264 -0.26 -17.06 5.52
N PHE A 265 0.72 -16.23 5.18
CA PHE A 265 1.61 -16.44 4.01
C PHE A 265 2.95 -17.09 4.37
N GLY A 266 3.16 -17.41 5.65
CA GLY A 266 4.41 -17.99 6.13
C GLY A 266 5.49 -16.96 6.42
N HIS A 267 5.16 -15.67 6.49
CA HIS A 267 6.11 -14.64 6.86
C HIS A 267 6.14 -14.46 8.38
N LYS A 268 7.32 -14.40 8.98
CA LYS A 268 7.49 -14.06 10.39
C LYS A 268 6.91 -12.66 10.66
N MET A 269 6.14 -12.53 11.74
CA MET A 269 5.63 -11.21 12.14
C MET A 269 6.80 -10.37 12.65
N LEU A 270 6.98 -9.19 12.04
CA LEU A 270 7.94 -8.19 12.48
C LEU A 270 7.20 -7.17 13.34
N SER A 271 7.66 -6.94 14.56
CA SER A 271 7.16 -5.90 15.46
C SER A 271 8.13 -5.65 16.59
N GLY A 272 8.05 -4.45 17.17
CA GLY A 272 8.88 -4.10 18.31
C GLY A 272 10.31 -3.68 17.97
N THR A 273 10.61 -3.39 16.71
CA THR A 273 11.92 -2.83 16.29
C THR A 273 12.23 -1.53 17.02
N ALA A 274 11.27 -0.60 17.12
CA ALA A 274 11.45 0.63 17.89
C ALA A 274 11.65 0.36 19.37
N ALA A 275 10.93 -0.60 19.95
CA ALA A 275 11.07 -0.98 21.36
C ALA A 275 12.45 -1.60 21.63
N PHE A 276 12.91 -2.47 20.74
CA PHE A 276 14.25 -3.06 20.82
C PHE A 276 15.34 -1.98 20.80
N LEU A 277 15.30 -1.06 19.80
CA LEU A 277 16.28 0.03 19.68
C LEU A 277 16.20 0.97 20.88
N ALA A 278 15.01 1.35 21.32
CA ALA A 278 14.82 2.21 22.50
C ALA A 278 15.46 1.59 23.75
N LYS A 279 15.24 0.29 23.99
CA LYS A 279 15.86 -0.44 25.10
C LYS A 279 17.39 -0.46 24.99
N LYS A 280 17.90 -0.73 23.79
CA LYS A 280 19.34 -0.79 23.53
C LYS A 280 20.01 0.56 23.77
N ILE A 281 19.46 1.64 23.20
CA ILE A 281 19.99 2.99 23.36
C ILE A 281 19.92 3.46 24.83
N LYS A 282 18.85 3.14 25.54
CA LYS A 282 18.74 3.43 26.98
C LYS A 282 19.86 2.77 27.77
N THR A 283 20.17 1.53 27.45
CA THR A 283 21.26 0.79 28.15
C THR A 283 22.63 1.36 27.82
N GLU A 284 22.90 1.70 26.56
CA GLU A 284 24.24 2.11 26.12
C GLU A 284 24.55 3.59 26.46
N LEU A 285 23.54 4.48 26.34
CA LEU A 285 23.74 5.93 26.50
C LEU A 285 23.16 6.51 27.80
N GLY A 286 22.37 5.75 28.56
CA GLY A 286 21.77 6.22 29.82
C GLY A 286 20.72 7.33 29.66
N VAL A 287 20.22 7.57 28.44
CA VAL A 287 19.27 8.64 28.13
C VAL A 287 17.82 8.14 28.16
N LYS A 288 16.86 9.09 28.28
CA LYS A 288 15.45 8.76 28.17
C LYS A 288 15.14 8.31 26.72
N THR A 289 14.43 7.19 26.60
CA THR A 289 14.00 6.67 25.29
C THR A 289 12.51 6.43 25.26
N ARG A 290 11.93 6.55 24.05
CA ARG A 290 10.52 6.25 23.76
C ARG A 290 10.45 5.44 22.48
N ALA A 291 9.52 4.49 22.42
CA ALA A 291 9.13 3.79 21.20
C ALA A 291 7.67 4.14 20.88
N VAL A 292 7.42 4.45 19.64
CA VAL A 292 6.09 4.73 19.08
C VAL A 292 5.90 3.81 17.88
N GLU A 293 4.90 2.95 17.92
CA GLU A 293 4.52 2.08 16.81
C GLU A 293 3.29 2.69 16.12
N ILE A 294 3.43 3.16 14.88
CA ILE A 294 2.31 3.72 14.11
C ILE A 294 1.33 2.63 13.70
N ASN A 295 1.83 1.44 13.43
CA ASN A 295 1.07 0.21 13.17
C ASN A 295 -0.06 0.43 12.14
N THR A 296 -1.27 -0.08 12.37
CA THR A 296 -2.40 -0.01 11.42
C THR A 296 -2.91 1.39 11.13
N LEU A 297 -2.61 2.38 11.96
CA LEU A 297 -3.05 3.76 11.76
C LEU A 297 -2.56 4.33 10.42
N GLN A 298 -1.33 4.06 10.03
CA GLN A 298 -0.73 4.58 8.78
C GLN A 298 -1.45 4.13 7.50
N ARG A 299 -2.18 3.01 7.54
CA ARG A 299 -2.94 2.50 6.39
C ARG A 299 -4.45 2.74 6.49
N ALA A 300 -4.95 3.22 7.63
CA ALA A 300 -6.37 3.40 7.91
C ALA A 300 -6.79 4.88 8.09
N ALA A 301 -5.84 5.82 8.02
CA ALA A 301 -6.05 7.24 8.35
C ALA A 301 -6.78 7.99 7.22
N ALA A 302 -8.06 7.76 7.05
CA ALA A 302 -8.88 8.43 6.04
C ALA A 302 -9.01 9.95 6.25
N HIS A 303 -8.78 10.46 7.46
CA HIS A 303 -8.82 11.89 7.78
C HIS A 303 -7.62 12.68 7.21
N LEU A 304 -6.56 12.00 6.76
CA LEU A 304 -5.35 12.58 6.15
C LEU A 304 -5.05 12.01 4.76
N GLN A 305 -6.07 11.60 4.01
CA GLN A 305 -5.87 11.13 2.63
C GLN A 305 -5.21 12.21 1.77
N SER A 306 -4.31 11.78 0.87
CA SER A 306 -3.81 12.62 -0.21
C SER A 306 -4.84 12.68 -1.33
N LYS A 307 -5.20 13.90 -1.77
CA LYS A 307 -6.10 14.06 -2.91
C LYS A 307 -5.51 13.46 -4.18
N THR A 308 -4.22 13.65 -4.42
CA THR A 308 -3.50 13.02 -5.54
C THR A 308 -3.68 11.52 -5.54
N ASP A 309 -3.41 10.85 -4.40
CA ASP A 309 -3.52 9.39 -4.27
C ASP A 309 -4.96 8.88 -4.50
N ILE A 310 -5.96 9.59 -3.97
CA ILE A 310 -7.38 9.20 -4.11
C ILE A 310 -7.87 9.38 -5.54
N ASP A 311 -7.50 10.48 -6.21
CA ASP A 311 -7.90 10.75 -7.59
C ASP A 311 -7.20 9.76 -8.55
N GLU A 312 -5.93 9.49 -8.35
CA GLU A 312 -5.16 8.51 -9.14
C GLU A 312 -5.67 7.08 -8.90
N ALA A 313 -6.00 6.71 -7.65
CA ALA A 313 -6.62 5.44 -7.33
C ALA A 313 -7.97 5.25 -8.05
N PHE A 314 -8.79 6.29 -8.10
CA PHE A 314 -10.04 6.25 -8.87
C PHE A 314 -9.77 6.08 -10.36
N ASN A 315 -8.87 6.88 -10.92
CA ASN A 315 -8.56 6.85 -12.35
C ASN A 315 -7.98 5.50 -12.81
N ILE A 316 -7.05 4.91 -12.03
CA ILE A 316 -6.48 3.61 -12.39
C ILE A 316 -7.51 2.48 -12.30
N GLY A 317 -8.47 2.57 -11.35
CA GLY A 317 -9.61 1.65 -11.27
C GLY A 317 -10.53 1.78 -12.49
N PHE A 318 -10.89 2.99 -12.88
CA PHE A 318 -11.71 3.29 -14.06
C PHE A 318 -11.07 2.74 -15.34
N LEU A 319 -9.79 3.03 -15.54
CA LEU A 319 -9.04 2.57 -16.72
C LEU A 319 -8.77 1.05 -16.69
N GLY A 320 -8.74 0.43 -15.50
CA GLY A 320 -8.72 -1.02 -15.34
C GLY A 320 -9.99 -1.69 -15.87
N ALA A 321 -11.16 -1.13 -15.54
CA ALA A 321 -12.44 -1.58 -16.11
C ALA A 321 -12.45 -1.41 -17.64
N LYS A 322 -12.01 -0.25 -18.12
CA LYS A 322 -11.87 0.02 -19.55
C LYS A 322 -10.95 -0.99 -20.24
N ALA A 323 -9.79 -1.28 -19.68
CA ALA A 323 -8.85 -2.25 -20.24
C ALA A 323 -9.49 -3.63 -20.41
N GLY A 324 -10.24 -4.11 -19.42
CA GLY A 324 -11.00 -5.37 -19.50
C GLY A 324 -12.08 -5.32 -20.61
N ILE A 325 -12.84 -4.24 -20.70
CA ILE A 325 -13.87 -4.05 -21.74
C ILE A 325 -13.25 -4.00 -23.14
N ASP A 326 -12.13 -3.31 -23.29
CA ASP A 326 -11.36 -3.22 -24.55
C ASP A 326 -10.66 -4.56 -24.95
N GLY A 327 -10.80 -5.63 -24.16
CA GLY A 327 -10.30 -6.96 -24.49
C GLY A 327 -8.91 -7.30 -23.96
N ASN A 328 -8.33 -6.45 -23.12
CA ASN A 328 -7.03 -6.76 -22.52
C ASN A 328 -7.15 -7.82 -21.42
N THR A 329 -6.15 -8.71 -21.34
CA THR A 329 -6.07 -9.78 -20.34
C THR A 329 -4.61 -10.08 -19.99
N GLY A 330 -4.35 -10.55 -18.77
CA GLY A 330 -3.00 -10.84 -18.31
C GLY A 330 -2.15 -9.58 -18.16
N VAL A 331 -2.79 -8.47 -17.78
CA VAL A 331 -2.15 -7.16 -17.64
C VAL A 331 -2.37 -6.59 -16.22
N MET A 332 -1.41 -5.78 -15.76
CA MET A 332 -1.60 -4.86 -14.65
C MET A 332 -1.68 -3.43 -15.18
N MET A 333 -2.58 -2.64 -14.62
CA MET A 333 -2.57 -1.18 -14.82
C MET A 333 -1.38 -0.58 -14.05
N ASN A 334 -0.74 0.45 -14.59
CA ASN A 334 0.43 1.07 -13.96
C ASN A 334 0.46 2.57 -14.20
N PHE A 335 1.13 3.31 -13.32
CA PHE A 335 1.42 4.73 -13.52
C PHE A 335 2.76 4.91 -14.21
N GLU A 336 2.79 5.86 -15.13
CA GLU A 336 4.01 6.40 -15.72
C GLU A 336 4.05 7.90 -15.41
N ARG A 337 5.09 8.33 -14.70
CA ARG A 337 5.33 9.76 -14.47
C ARG A 337 5.87 10.39 -15.74
N VAL A 338 5.16 11.40 -16.23
CA VAL A 338 5.49 12.11 -17.47
C VAL A 338 6.26 13.39 -17.17
N GLU A 339 5.91 14.06 -16.07
CA GLU A 339 6.49 15.34 -15.69
C GLU A 339 6.50 15.51 -14.16
N ASP A 340 7.54 16.13 -13.62
CA ASP A 340 7.68 16.39 -12.18
C ASP A 340 7.14 17.76 -11.77
N SER A 341 7.22 18.76 -12.66
CA SER A 341 6.82 20.14 -12.36
C SER A 341 6.25 20.87 -13.60
N PRO A 342 4.91 20.97 -13.73
CA PRO A 342 3.90 20.45 -12.82
C PRO A 342 3.86 18.91 -12.81
N TYR A 343 3.54 18.34 -11.68
CA TYR A 343 3.42 16.87 -11.59
C TYR A 343 2.31 16.34 -12.51
N LEU A 344 2.67 15.36 -13.34
CA LEU A 344 1.75 14.68 -14.24
C LEU A 344 2.08 13.19 -14.32
N SER A 345 1.11 12.35 -14.02
CA SER A 345 1.16 10.92 -14.27
C SER A 345 0.05 10.48 -15.22
N ILE A 346 0.33 9.45 -15.99
CA ILE A 346 -0.64 8.80 -16.87
C ILE A 346 -0.75 7.32 -16.53
N VAL A 347 -1.94 6.76 -16.75
CA VAL A 347 -2.18 5.34 -16.56
C VAL A 347 -1.91 4.58 -17.85
N LYS A 348 -1.07 3.57 -17.75
CA LYS A 348 -0.77 2.60 -18.82
C LYS A 348 -1.11 1.19 -18.35
N LYS A 349 -0.73 0.20 -19.13
CA LYS A 349 -0.82 -1.22 -18.80
C LYS A 349 0.50 -1.90 -19.12
N CYS A 350 0.89 -2.85 -18.28
CA CYS A 350 2.07 -3.69 -18.49
C CYS A 350 1.69 -5.17 -18.45
N ASP A 351 2.55 -6.00 -18.99
CA ASP A 351 2.42 -7.46 -18.90
C ASP A 351 2.54 -7.88 -17.43
N ILE A 352 1.61 -8.69 -16.94
CA ILE A 352 1.56 -9.17 -15.57
C ILE A 352 2.81 -9.96 -15.18
N ASN A 353 3.49 -10.60 -16.13
CA ASN A 353 4.71 -11.36 -15.90
C ASN A 353 5.91 -10.48 -15.49
N LEU A 354 5.85 -9.17 -15.73
CA LEU A 354 6.90 -8.22 -15.33
C LEU A 354 6.75 -7.77 -13.88
N VAL A 355 5.64 -8.13 -13.23
CA VAL A 355 5.28 -7.62 -11.89
C VAL A 355 5.21 -8.73 -10.85
N ALA A 356 4.55 -9.83 -11.16
CA ALA A 356 4.26 -10.89 -10.20
C ALA A 356 5.54 -11.45 -9.55
N ASN A 357 5.57 -11.47 -8.21
CA ASN A 357 6.68 -11.95 -7.38
C ASN A 357 8.00 -11.16 -7.51
N ILE A 358 7.94 -9.88 -7.89
CA ILE A 358 9.10 -8.98 -7.96
C ILE A 358 8.84 -7.80 -7.02
N GLU A 359 9.82 -7.40 -6.22
CA GLU A 359 9.75 -6.26 -5.31
C GLU A 359 10.61 -5.08 -5.80
N LYS A 360 10.11 -3.85 -5.62
CA LYS A 360 10.79 -2.60 -5.92
C LYS A 360 11.24 -1.93 -4.62
N CYS A 361 12.54 -1.87 -4.38
CA CYS A 361 13.16 -1.16 -3.27
C CYS A 361 13.48 0.30 -3.63
N ILE A 362 13.84 1.10 -2.61
CA ILE A 362 14.37 2.45 -2.82
C ILE A 362 15.71 2.36 -3.55
N PRO A 363 15.93 3.14 -4.63
CA PRO A 363 17.22 3.20 -5.29
C PRO A 363 18.33 3.61 -4.30
N GLY A 364 19.44 2.87 -4.31
CA GLY A 364 20.54 3.11 -3.38
C GLY A 364 21.10 4.53 -3.46
N GLU A 365 21.11 5.13 -4.66
CA GLU A 365 21.52 6.52 -4.91
C GLU A 365 20.55 7.57 -4.33
N TRP A 366 19.38 7.18 -3.85
CA TRP A 366 18.45 8.06 -3.14
C TRP A 366 18.64 8.05 -1.63
N ILE A 367 19.48 7.15 -1.12
CA ILE A 367 19.86 7.06 0.28
C ILE A 367 21.11 7.93 0.49
N SER A 368 21.20 8.61 1.62
CA SER A 368 22.38 9.42 1.97
C SER A 368 23.65 8.55 2.10
N GLU A 369 24.83 9.13 1.84
CA GLU A 369 26.11 8.43 1.90
C GLU A 369 26.41 7.75 3.24
N ASP A 370 25.92 8.33 4.33
CA ASP A 370 26.06 7.76 5.68
C ASP A 370 25.10 6.59 5.95
N GLY A 371 24.07 6.41 5.12
CA GLY A 371 23.05 5.37 5.21
C GLY A 371 21.94 5.65 6.22
N PHE A 372 21.84 6.84 6.80
CA PHE A 372 20.91 7.17 7.88
C PHE A 372 19.85 8.22 7.52
N TYR A 373 19.72 8.57 6.25
CA TYR A 373 18.71 9.49 5.73
C TYR A 373 18.46 9.26 4.24
N VAL A 374 17.54 10.01 3.64
CA VAL A 374 17.32 10.06 2.19
C VAL A 374 17.68 11.43 1.63
N ASN A 375 18.04 11.49 0.35
CA ASN A 375 18.42 12.73 -0.31
C ASN A 375 17.26 13.41 -1.05
N GLU A 376 17.57 14.49 -1.75
CA GLU A 376 16.58 15.32 -2.45
C GLU A 376 15.85 14.60 -3.58
N HIS A 377 16.42 13.57 -4.20
CA HIS A 377 15.75 12.78 -5.25
C HIS A 377 14.51 12.08 -4.69
N PHE A 378 14.61 11.48 -3.48
CA PHE A 378 13.45 10.89 -2.84
C PHE A 378 12.39 11.96 -2.50
N ILE A 379 12.81 13.13 -1.99
CA ILE A 379 11.88 14.22 -1.64
C ILE A 379 11.12 14.70 -2.87
N GLN A 380 11.80 14.92 -3.99
CA GLN A 380 11.20 15.34 -5.26
C GLN A 380 10.23 14.29 -5.80
N TYR A 381 10.61 13.02 -5.71
CA TYR A 381 9.73 11.91 -6.11
C TYR A 381 8.45 11.83 -5.27
N ALA A 382 8.57 11.85 -3.94
CA ALA A 382 7.46 11.54 -3.06
C ALA A 382 6.53 12.74 -2.77
N LYS A 383 7.07 13.97 -2.84
CA LYS A 383 6.32 15.19 -2.49
C LYS A 383 5.03 15.39 -3.27
N PRO A 384 4.95 15.23 -4.60
CA PRO A 384 3.69 15.39 -5.33
C PRO A 384 2.62 14.39 -4.90
N LEU A 385 3.01 13.19 -4.48
CA LEU A 385 2.10 12.11 -4.13
C LEU A 385 1.32 12.35 -2.83
N ILE A 386 1.80 13.25 -1.96
CA ILE A 386 1.12 13.61 -0.71
C ILE A 386 0.26 14.88 -0.83
N MET A 387 0.13 15.45 -2.01
CA MET A 387 -0.46 16.77 -2.20
C MET A 387 -1.99 16.75 -2.26
N GLY A 388 -2.55 17.90 -1.89
CA GLY A 388 -3.98 18.17 -1.95
C GLY A 388 -4.76 17.61 -0.77
N GLU A 389 -5.86 18.32 -0.46
CA GLU A 389 -6.77 17.98 0.63
C GLU A 389 -8.07 17.42 0.07
N LEU A 390 -8.51 16.28 0.60
CA LEU A 390 -9.82 15.74 0.32
C LEU A 390 -10.79 16.18 1.44
N SER A 391 -11.86 16.89 1.07
CA SER A 391 -12.88 17.29 2.03
C SER A 391 -13.58 16.08 2.63
N ASN A 392 -13.53 15.95 3.94
CA ASN A 392 -14.22 14.88 4.66
C ASN A 392 -15.73 15.12 4.68
N ILE A 393 -16.52 14.06 4.51
CA ILE A 393 -17.95 14.08 4.78
C ILE A 393 -18.10 13.75 6.26
N VAL A 394 -18.66 14.68 7.03
CA VAL A 394 -18.76 14.58 8.51
C VAL A 394 -20.22 14.53 8.93
N CYS A 395 -20.54 13.64 9.86
CA CYS A 395 -21.82 13.58 10.57
C CYS A 395 -21.53 13.49 12.07
N ASP A 396 -22.21 14.33 12.86
CA ASP A 396 -22.06 14.38 14.31
C ASP A 396 -20.61 14.53 14.81
N GLY A 397 -19.80 15.29 14.06
CA GLY A 397 -18.39 15.54 14.39
C GLY A 397 -17.40 14.43 13.99
N ILE A 398 -17.87 13.33 13.43
CA ILE A 398 -17.04 12.18 13.01
C ILE A 398 -17.13 12.00 11.49
N GLN A 399 -16.02 11.63 10.88
CA GLN A 399 -15.98 11.32 9.44
C GLN A 399 -16.92 10.16 9.11
N SER A 400 -17.78 10.39 8.11
CA SER A 400 -18.74 9.40 7.63
C SER A 400 -18.12 8.50 6.58
N HIS A 401 -18.44 7.23 6.65
CA HIS A 401 -18.01 6.20 5.70
C HIS A 401 -19.22 5.50 5.09
N ILE A 402 -19.03 4.84 3.97
CA ILE A 402 -20.07 3.96 3.45
C ILE A 402 -20.32 2.82 4.45
N LYS A 403 -21.58 2.48 4.64
CA LYS A 403 -21.96 1.43 5.58
C LYS A 403 -21.34 0.10 5.15
N SER A 404 -20.73 -0.62 6.08
CA SER A 404 -20.18 -1.95 5.82
C SER A 404 -21.24 -2.95 5.34
N LEU A 405 -20.85 -3.88 4.48
CA LEU A 405 -21.69 -4.92 3.93
C LEU A 405 -22.05 -6.00 4.95
#